data_24f87909a65d90dc1a37b3949ccf5682
#
_entry.id   24f87909a65d90dc1a37b3949ccf5682
#
_cell.length_a   1.000
_cell.length_b   1.000
_cell.length_c   1.000
_cell.angle_alpha   90.00
_cell.angle_beta   90.00
_cell.angle_gamma   90.00
#
_symmetry.space_group_name_H-M   'P 1'
#
loop_
_entity.id
_entity.type
_entity.pdbx_description
1 polymer ?
#
loop_
_entity_poly.entity_id
_entity_poly.type
_entity_poly.pdbx_seq_one_letter_code
_entity_poly.pdbx_strand_id
1 'polypeptide(L)'
;MSSRQKKRTGRRQALAIGAAAVAGAAVLVVGTVVATRNSGPAPVSSPSGAGNGRAVSLAGPDPITGKRVELAQYRGKPVVINIWASWCPGCIAEAGDLRRFAEAHSEAQVIGVDIQDTPAGARDFYRRWGWTWPSVSDPSGELAARLGLQGLPTTLFLDEQHRVVARIVGEGDFAGFEQGLEQASAG
;
A
#
# COMPACT_ATOMS: atom_id res chain seq x y z
N MET A 1 -37.26 30.85 75.09
CA MET A 1 -37.56 32.30 75.19
C MET A 1 -37.62 32.81 73.76
N SER A 2 -38.84 33.15 73.45
CA SER A 2 -39.39 34.40 72.88
C SER A 2 -39.05 34.55 71.38
N SER A 3 -39.99 34.23 70.54
CA SER A 3 -41.20 35.00 70.06
C SER A 3 -40.75 36.16 69.14
N ARG A 4 -41.23 36.27 67.96
CA ARG A 4 -42.44 36.81 67.34
C ARG A 4 -42.18 36.92 65.81
N GLN A 5 -42.90 36.34 64.96
CA GLN A 5 -44.19 36.70 64.37
C GLN A 5 -44.37 38.18 63.90
N LYS A 6 -44.63 38.31 62.62
CA LYS A 6 -45.67 39.16 61.95
C LYS A 6 -45.03 39.75 60.65
N LYS A 7 -45.71 39.95 59.62
CA LYS A 7 -47.06 39.96 59.02
C LYS A 7 -46.90 40.39 57.56
N ARG A 8 -47.55 39.70 56.65
CA ARG A 8 -48.55 40.11 55.64
C ARG A 8 -48.45 41.54 55.09
N THR A 9 -48.40 41.58 53.79
CA THR A 9 -49.31 42.23 52.80
C THR A 9 -48.62 42.11 51.44
N GLY A 10 -49.09 41.56 50.41
CA GLY A 10 -50.37 41.64 49.75
C GLY A 10 -50.43 42.88 48.88
N ARG A 11 -50.05 42.80 47.60
CA ARG A 11 -50.68 43.62 46.57
C ARG A 11 -50.45 43.10 45.13
N ARG A 12 -51.54 43.10 44.50
CA ARG A 12 -51.95 42.62 43.20
C ARG A 12 -51.27 43.30 41.96
N GLN A 13 -51.19 42.54 40.93
CA GLN A 13 -51.45 42.86 39.54
C GLN A 13 -50.63 43.95 38.84
N ALA A 14 -49.92 43.49 37.80
CA ALA A 14 -50.09 44.03 36.44
C ALA A 14 -49.60 43.01 35.38
N LEU A 15 -50.52 42.61 34.52
CA LEU A 15 -50.20 41.95 33.25
C LEU A 15 -49.41 42.92 32.42
N ALA A 16 -48.24 42.44 31.92
CA ALA A 16 -47.63 43.04 30.78
C ALA A 16 -47.31 41.92 29.81
N ILE A 17 -48.04 41.86 28.70
CA ILE A 17 -47.81 41.05 27.55
C ILE A 17 -46.56 41.63 26.82
N GLY A 18 -45.45 40.92 26.90
CA GLY A 18 -44.22 41.27 26.21
C GLY A 18 -43.83 40.19 25.25
N ALA A 19 -43.77 40.54 23.98
CA ALA A 19 -43.51 39.68 22.85
C ALA A 19 -42.27 38.77 23.03
N ALA A 20 -42.44 37.49 22.81
CA ALA A 20 -41.36 36.51 22.75
C ALA A 20 -40.60 36.70 21.45
N ALA A 21 -39.41 37.26 21.52
CA ALA A 21 -38.42 37.18 20.46
C ALA A 21 -37.81 35.78 20.48
N VAL A 22 -38.21 34.95 19.52
CA VAL A 22 -37.56 33.67 19.25
C VAL A 22 -36.23 33.96 18.59
N ALA A 23 -35.15 34.01 19.37
CA ALA A 23 -33.80 33.98 18.88
C ALA A 23 -33.49 32.56 18.40
N GLY A 24 -33.64 32.31 17.11
CA GLY A 24 -33.20 31.07 16.48
C GLY A 24 -31.68 30.94 16.56
N ALA A 25 -31.21 30.12 17.48
CA ALA A 25 -29.81 29.67 17.48
C ALA A 25 -29.62 28.71 16.29
N ALA A 26 -29.06 29.23 15.19
CA ALA A 26 -28.58 28.38 14.11
C ALA A 26 -27.36 27.60 14.61
N VAL A 27 -27.59 26.32 14.97
CA VAL A 27 -26.51 25.40 15.24
C VAL A 27 -25.86 25.06 13.89
N LEU A 28 -24.75 25.74 13.58
CA LEU A 28 -23.84 25.34 12.51
C LEU A 28 -23.18 24.01 12.90
N VAL A 29 -23.78 22.91 12.46
CA VAL A 29 -23.09 21.60 12.44
C VAL A 29 -21.99 21.68 11.42
N VAL A 30 -20.77 22.03 11.84
CA VAL A 30 -19.56 21.86 11.06
C VAL A 30 -19.32 20.36 11.00
N GLY A 31 -19.86 19.73 9.97
CA GLY A 31 -19.55 18.34 9.66
C GLY A 31 -18.06 18.24 9.30
N THR A 32 -17.25 17.81 10.25
CA THR A 32 -15.90 17.33 9.94
C THR A 32 -16.05 16.09 9.08
N VAL A 33 -15.87 16.26 7.76
CA VAL A 33 -15.69 15.15 6.84
C VAL A 33 -14.34 14.53 7.21
N VAL A 34 -14.37 13.50 8.06
CA VAL A 34 -13.24 12.61 8.26
C VAL A 34 -13.11 11.86 6.93
N ALA A 35 -12.21 12.33 6.08
CA ALA A 35 -11.79 11.58 4.90
C ALA A 35 -11.13 10.29 5.42
N THR A 36 -11.89 9.21 5.52
CA THR A 36 -11.35 7.88 5.68
C THR A 36 -10.50 7.63 4.44
N ARG A 37 -9.17 7.71 4.62
CA ARG A 37 -8.24 7.22 3.60
C ARG A 37 -8.55 5.75 3.43
N ASN A 38 -9.20 5.44 2.34
CA ASN A 38 -9.49 4.06 1.95
C ASN A 38 -8.12 3.45 1.61
N SER A 39 -7.52 2.75 2.57
CA SER A 39 -6.28 2.01 2.39
C SER A 39 -6.60 0.68 1.71
N GLY A 40 -7.25 0.75 0.55
CA GLY A 40 -7.40 -0.40 -0.32
C GLY A 40 -6.09 -0.68 -1.07
N PRO A 41 -5.94 -1.89 -1.61
CA PRO A 41 -4.77 -2.25 -2.39
C PRO A 41 -4.58 -1.29 -3.57
N ALA A 42 -3.32 -1.07 -3.93
CA ALA A 42 -2.96 -0.12 -4.98
C ALA A 42 -3.42 -0.63 -6.35
N PRO A 43 -3.99 0.24 -7.21
CA PRO A 43 -4.46 -0.16 -8.52
C PRO A 43 -3.31 -0.55 -9.45
N VAL A 44 -3.57 -1.52 -10.32
CA VAL A 44 -2.66 -1.84 -11.43
C VAL A 44 -2.72 -0.69 -12.44
N SER A 45 -1.57 -0.17 -12.81
CA SER A 45 -1.47 0.92 -13.80
C SER A 45 -0.58 0.50 -14.97
N SER A 46 -0.96 0.97 -16.17
CA SER A 46 -0.04 0.92 -17.30
C SER A 46 1.15 1.84 -17.06
N PRO A 47 2.36 1.46 -17.43
CA PRO A 47 3.53 2.25 -17.15
C PRO A 47 3.53 3.56 -17.92
N SER A 48 3.52 4.70 -17.20
CA SER A 48 3.74 6.03 -17.78
C SER A 48 5.14 6.47 -17.37
N GLY A 49 6.13 6.41 -18.27
CA GLY A 49 7.47 6.91 -17.96
C GLY A 49 8.63 6.02 -18.44
N ALA A 50 9.82 6.26 -17.92
CA ALA A 50 11.05 5.56 -18.26
C ALA A 50 10.93 4.04 -18.07
N GLY A 51 10.97 3.29 -19.15
CA GLY A 51 10.82 1.82 -19.17
C GLY A 51 9.74 1.31 -20.11
N ASN A 52 8.83 2.16 -20.61
CA ASN A 52 7.76 1.77 -21.52
C ASN A 52 8.32 1.15 -22.81
N GLY A 53 8.04 -0.13 -23.01
CA GLY A 53 8.45 -0.85 -24.21
C GLY A 53 9.94 -1.21 -24.31
N ARG A 54 10.79 -0.74 -23.38
CA ARG A 54 12.20 -1.14 -23.32
C ARG A 54 12.38 -2.33 -22.38
N ALA A 55 13.06 -3.35 -22.84
CA ALA A 55 13.41 -4.48 -21.99
C ALA A 55 14.32 -4.03 -20.84
N VAL A 56 13.97 -4.45 -19.63
CA VAL A 56 14.77 -4.20 -18.44
C VAL A 56 15.82 -5.30 -18.24
N SER A 57 16.88 -4.99 -17.51
CA SER A 57 17.88 -5.95 -17.09
C SER A 57 18.05 -5.90 -15.57
N LEU A 58 18.26 -7.07 -14.99
CA LEU A 58 18.40 -7.26 -13.56
C LEU A 58 19.39 -8.39 -13.34
N ALA A 59 20.42 -8.16 -12.54
CA ALA A 59 21.34 -9.19 -12.10
C ALA A 59 22.02 -8.77 -10.79
N GLY A 60 22.27 -9.74 -9.91
CA GLY A 60 22.96 -9.53 -8.65
C GLY A 60 22.97 -10.76 -7.76
N PRO A 61 23.59 -10.68 -6.57
CA PRO A 61 23.59 -11.75 -5.61
C PRO A 61 22.22 -11.86 -4.92
N ASP A 62 21.79 -13.08 -4.69
CA ASP A 62 20.60 -13.38 -3.87
C ASP A 62 20.96 -13.24 -2.38
N PRO A 63 20.26 -12.39 -1.60
CA PRO A 63 20.56 -12.18 -0.19
C PRO A 63 20.26 -13.42 0.67
N ILE A 64 19.47 -14.38 0.15
CA ILE A 64 19.07 -15.60 0.86
C ILE A 64 20.09 -16.71 0.65
N THR A 65 20.46 -16.97 -0.61
CA THR A 65 21.29 -18.12 -1.01
C THR A 65 22.73 -17.76 -1.38
N GLY A 66 23.02 -16.48 -1.62
CA GLY A 66 24.28 -15.98 -2.14
C GLY A 66 24.53 -16.29 -3.62
N LYS A 67 23.62 -17.01 -4.28
CA LYS A 67 23.73 -17.33 -5.71
C LYS A 67 23.46 -16.12 -6.58
N ARG A 68 24.05 -16.09 -7.77
CA ARG A 68 23.76 -15.04 -8.73
C ARG A 68 22.41 -15.27 -9.40
N VAL A 69 21.58 -14.24 -9.40
CA VAL A 69 20.28 -14.16 -10.08
C VAL A 69 20.44 -13.27 -11.30
N GLU A 70 19.90 -13.69 -12.43
CA GLU A 70 19.91 -12.93 -13.68
C GLU A 70 18.56 -13.05 -14.37
N LEU A 71 17.90 -11.92 -14.63
CA LEU A 71 16.60 -11.87 -15.29
C LEU A 71 16.64 -12.58 -16.67
N ALA A 72 17.77 -12.49 -17.38
CA ALA A 72 17.93 -13.11 -18.69
C ALA A 72 17.70 -14.63 -18.71
N GLN A 73 17.79 -15.31 -17.56
CA GLN A 73 17.55 -16.77 -17.46
C GLN A 73 16.06 -17.12 -17.64
N TYR A 74 15.17 -16.14 -17.55
CA TYR A 74 13.71 -16.32 -17.60
C TYR A 74 13.06 -15.80 -18.89
N ARG A 75 13.84 -15.58 -19.96
CA ARG A 75 13.30 -15.18 -21.27
C ARG A 75 12.29 -16.19 -21.79
N GLY A 76 11.22 -15.70 -22.42
CA GLY A 76 10.11 -16.52 -22.90
C GLY A 76 9.09 -16.89 -21.82
N LYS A 77 9.19 -16.24 -20.64
CA LYS A 77 8.19 -16.32 -19.58
C LYS A 77 7.84 -14.93 -19.10
N PRO A 78 6.59 -14.68 -18.72
CA PRO A 78 6.24 -13.48 -17.94
C PRO A 78 7.02 -13.46 -16.62
N VAL A 79 7.49 -12.28 -16.23
CA VAL A 79 8.21 -12.10 -14.97
C VAL A 79 7.54 -11.02 -14.11
N VAL A 80 7.39 -11.32 -12.83
CA VAL A 80 6.89 -10.38 -11.82
C VAL A 80 8.07 -9.97 -10.94
N ILE A 81 8.47 -8.70 -11.01
CA ILE A 81 9.52 -8.15 -10.14
C ILE A 81 8.85 -7.41 -8.99
N ASN A 82 9.07 -7.87 -7.77
CA ASN A 82 8.62 -7.19 -6.56
C ASN A 82 9.80 -6.49 -5.87
N ILE A 83 9.76 -5.16 -5.78
CA ILE A 83 10.77 -4.35 -5.08
C ILE A 83 10.30 -4.17 -3.65
N TRP A 84 11.08 -4.67 -2.71
CA TRP A 84 10.67 -4.85 -1.32
C TRP A 84 11.81 -4.62 -0.33
N ALA A 85 11.47 -4.57 0.97
CA ALA A 85 12.41 -4.65 2.08
C ALA A 85 11.73 -5.27 3.31
N SER A 86 12.49 -5.93 4.18
CA SER A 86 11.94 -6.59 5.38
C SER A 86 11.34 -5.63 6.40
N TRP A 87 11.79 -4.40 6.42
CA TRP A 87 11.33 -3.32 7.30
C TRP A 87 10.14 -2.52 6.74
N CYS A 88 9.71 -2.78 5.51
CA CYS A 88 8.65 -2.03 4.82
C CYS A 88 7.25 -2.52 5.26
N PRO A 89 6.39 -1.67 5.86
CA PRO A 89 5.07 -2.10 6.33
C PRO A 89 4.15 -2.61 5.22
N GLY A 90 4.10 -1.95 4.06
CA GLY A 90 3.29 -2.38 2.91
C GLY A 90 3.79 -3.70 2.33
N CYS A 91 5.12 -3.94 2.33
CA CYS A 91 5.69 -5.21 1.89
C CYS A 91 5.30 -6.37 2.83
N ILE A 92 5.20 -6.09 4.14
CA ILE A 92 4.71 -7.04 5.14
C ILE A 92 3.23 -7.36 4.90
N ALA A 93 2.43 -6.34 4.57
CA ALA A 93 0.99 -6.48 4.37
C ALA A 93 0.66 -7.34 3.13
N GLU A 94 1.35 -7.13 1.99
CA GLU A 94 1.12 -7.88 0.75
C GLU A 94 1.78 -9.28 0.72
N ALA A 95 2.72 -9.57 1.64
CA ALA A 95 3.60 -10.74 1.54
C ALA A 95 2.86 -12.08 1.42
N GLY A 96 1.72 -12.23 2.11
CA GLY A 96 0.89 -13.43 2.04
C GLY A 96 0.18 -13.59 0.71
N ASP A 97 -0.29 -12.49 0.13
CA ASP A 97 -0.99 -12.48 -1.16
C ASP A 97 -0.02 -12.75 -2.30
N LEU A 98 1.17 -12.14 -2.27
CA LEU A 98 2.22 -12.39 -3.26
C LEU A 98 2.70 -13.85 -3.20
N ARG A 99 2.79 -14.46 -2.01
CA ARG A 99 3.09 -15.89 -1.87
C ARG A 99 2.02 -16.74 -2.54
N ARG A 100 0.74 -16.51 -2.22
CA ARG A 100 -0.37 -17.26 -2.81
C ARG A 100 -0.37 -17.12 -4.34
N PHE A 101 -0.13 -15.93 -4.83
CA PHE A 101 -0.01 -15.65 -6.26
C PHE A 101 1.14 -16.46 -6.90
N ALA A 102 2.34 -16.43 -6.33
CA ALA A 102 3.49 -17.18 -6.85
C ALA A 102 3.27 -18.70 -6.85
N GLU A 103 2.53 -19.22 -5.86
CA GLU A 103 2.15 -20.64 -5.78
C GLU A 103 1.09 -21.03 -6.83
N ALA A 104 0.19 -20.12 -7.16
CA ALA A 104 -0.89 -20.35 -8.14
C ALA A 104 -0.42 -20.23 -9.59
N HIS A 105 0.63 -19.45 -9.86
CA HIS A 105 1.07 -19.06 -11.22
C HIS A 105 2.50 -19.51 -11.53
N SER A 106 2.68 -20.83 -11.70
CA SER A 106 4.00 -21.42 -12.02
C SER A 106 4.50 -21.09 -13.44
N GLU A 107 3.61 -20.63 -14.32
CA GLU A 107 3.92 -20.13 -15.67
C GLU A 107 4.72 -18.83 -15.64
N ALA A 108 4.53 -18.00 -14.61
CA ALA A 108 5.30 -16.77 -14.40
C ALA A 108 6.45 -16.98 -13.41
N GLN A 109 7.49 -16.16 -13.54
CA GLN A 109 8.58 -16.14 -12.57
C GLN A 109 8.47 -14.91 -11.67
N VAL A 110 8.39 -15.11 -10.36
CA VAL A 110 8.56 -14.01 -9.40
C VAL A 110 10.04 -13.83 -9.07
N ILE A 111 10.51 -12.58 -9.05
CA ILE A 111 11.86 -12.18 -8.62
C ILE A 111 11.74 -11.01 -7.66
N GLY A 112 12.37 -11.10 -6.50
CA GLY A 112 12.49 -9.98 -5.56
C GLY A 112 13.62 -9.04 -5.93
N VAL A 113 13.49 -7.76 -5.56
CA VAL A 113 14.61 -6.81 -5.44
C VAL A 113 14.58 -6.28 -4.01
N ASP A 114 15.53 -6.74 -3.22
CA ASP A 114 15.66 -6.43 -1.80
C ASP A 114 16.53 -5.19 -1.63
N ILE A 115 15.89 -4.04 -1.30
CA ILE A 115 16.57 -2.76 -1.24
C ILE A 115 16.89 -2.33 0.18
N GLN A 116 18.12 -1.81 0.37
CA GLN A 116 18.54 -1.15 1.61
C GLN A 116 18.22 -1.99 2.86
N ASP A 117 18.37 -3.29 2.76
CA ASP A 117 18.08 -4.25 3.80
C ASP A 117 19.34 -4.98 4.27
N THR A 118 19.22 -5.70 5.36
CA THR A 118 20.28 -6.57 5.84
C THR A 118 20.04 -8.02 5.38
N PRO A 119 21.10 -8.78 5.10
CA PRO A 119 20.93 -10.20 4.74
C PRO A 119 20.21 -11.03 5.84
N ALA A 120 20.28 -10.61 7.09
CA ALA A 120 19.54 -11.25 8.19
C ALA A 120 18.05 -10.93 8.09
N GLY A 121 17.69 -9.64 7.92
CA GLY A 121 16.31 -9.20 7.74
C GLY A 121 15.64 -9.88 6.56
N ALA A 122 16.32 -9.91 5.40
CA ALA A 122 15.84 -10.60 4.21
C ALA A 122 15.55 -12.09 4.45
N ARG A 123 16.49 -12.81 5.09
CA ARG A 123 16.29 -14.24 5.42
C ARG A 123 15.15 -14.48 6.39
N ASP A 124 15.01 -13.60 7.40
CA ASP A 124 13.93 -13.70 8.38
C ASP A 124 12.56 -13.48 7.73
N PHE A 125 12.48 -12.51 6.83
CA PHE A 125 11.29 -12.22 6.05
C PHE A 125 10.89 -13.43 5.18
N TYR A 126 11.81 -13.99 4.42
CA TYR A 126 11.57 -15.18 3.59
C TYR A 126 11.05 -16.35 4.41
N ARG A 127 11.70 -16.65 5.55
CA ARG A 127 11.25 -17.73 6.44
C ARG A 127 9.86 -17.47 6.99
N ARG A 128 9.59 -16.24 7.42
CA ARG A 128 8.31 -15.85 8.03
C ARG A 128 7.15 -16.00 7.05
N TRP A 129 7.36 -15.57 5.81
CA TRP A 129 6.30 -15.53 4.80
C TRP A 129 6.29 -16.73 3.87
N GLY A 130 7.26 -17.63 4.00
CA GLY A 130 7.36 -18.82 3.14
C GLY A 130 7.70 -18.50 1.69
N TRP A 131 8.45 -17.42 1.45
CA TRP A 131 8.89 -17.05 0.12
C TRP A 131 9.99 -17.99 -0.37
N THR A 132 9.93 -18.40 -1.64
CA THR A 132 10.84 -19.39 -2.22
C THR A 132 11.52 -18.95 -3.52
N TRP A 133 11.05 -17.86 -4.11
CA TRP A 133 11.61 -17.33 -5.35
C TRP A 133 12.92 -16.57 -5.12
N PRO A 134 13.76 -16.44 -6.18
CA PRO A 134 15.02 -15.71 -6.05
C PRO A 134 14.80 -14.21 -5.82
N SER A 135 15.77 -13.57 -5.15
CA SER A 135 15.82 -12.12 -4.99
C SER A 135 17.19 -11.59 -5.38
N VAL A 136 17.28 -10.31 -5.72
CA VAL A 136 18.54 -9.60 -5.94
C VAL A 136 18.72 -8.57 -4.84
N SER A 137 19.87 -8.61 -4.18
CA SER A 137 20.24 -7.59 -3.18
C SER A 137 20.63 -6.28 -3.86
N ASP A 138 20.01 -5.18 -3.43
CA ASP A 138 20.26 -3.81 -3.90
C ASP A 138 20.50 -2.87 -2.71
N PRO A 139 21.61 -2.99 -2.00
CA PRO A 139 21.87 -2.20 -0.80
C PRO A 139 21.98 -0.70 -1.04
N SER A 140 22.33 -0.29 -2.27
CA SER A 140 22.38 1.14 -2.65
C SER A 140 21.04 1.70 -3.12
N GLY A 141 20.09 0.86 -3.54
CA GLY A 141 18.84 1.26 -4.19
C GLY A 141 19.01 1.68 -5.66
N GLU A 142 20.21 1.54 -6.24
CA GLU A 142 20.47 1.94 -7.62
C GLU A 142 19.72 1.09 -8.64
N LEU A 143 19.62 -0.21 -8.39
CA LEU A 143 18.88 -1.11 -9.26
C LEU A 143 17.38 -0.77 -9.25
N ALA A 144 16.81 -0.60 -8.08
CA ALA A 144 15.42 -0.20 -7.90
C ALA A 144 15.12 1.17 -8.57
N ALA A 145 16.04 2.13 -8.45
CA ALA A 145 15.94 3.42 -9.13
C ALA A 145 15.91 3.25 -10.67
N ARG A 146 16.79 2.41 -11.24
CA ARG A 146 16.78 2.10 -12.70
C ARG A 146 15.50 1.40 -13.15
N LEU A 147 14.86 0.62 -12.27
CA LEU A 147 13.57 -0.01 -12.51
C LEU A 147 12.39 0.98 -12.33
N GLY A 148 12.68 2.23 -11.95
CA GLY A 148 11.70 3.29 -11.80
C GLY A 148 10.89 3.17 -10.50
N LEU A 149 11.54 2.80 -9.40
CA LEU A 149 10.93 2.79 -8.06
C LEU A 149 10.32 4.15 -7.73
N GLN A 150 9.06 4.16 -7.29
CA GLN A 150 8.34 5.36 -6.85
C GLN A 150 7.99 5.31 -5.36
N GLY A 151 8.01 4.13 -4.75
CA GLY A 151 7.72 3.87 -3.35
C GLY A 151 7.72 2.37 -3.09
N LEU A 152 7.74 1.96 -1.83
CA LEU A 152 7.69 0.55 -1.42
C LEU A 152 6.29 0.15 -0.92
N PRO A 153 5.87 -1.07 -1.27
CA PRO A 153 6.41 -1.92 -2.31
C PRO A 153 6.14 -1.38 -3.72
N THR A 154 6.87 -1.86 -4.71
CA THR A 154 6.52 -1.68 -6.13
C THR A 154 6.62 -3.02 -6.83
N THR A 155 5.54 -3.42 -7.52
CA THR A 155 5.53 -4.64 -8.34
C THR A 155 5.46 -4.28 -9.82
N LEU A 156 6.38 -4.84 -10.61
CA LEU A 156 6.45 -4.67 -12.06
C LEU A 156 6.08 -5.99 -12.72
N PHE A 157 5.26 -5.91 -13.77
CA PHE A 157 4.89 -7.05 -14.59
C PHE A 157 5.55 -6.92 -15.96
N LEU A 158 6.30 -7.94 -16.34
CA LEU A 158 7.11 -7.97 -17.55
C LEU A 158 6.58 -9.04 -18.49
N ASP A 159 6.51 -8.69 -19.78
CA ASP A 159 6.24 -9.66 -20.84
C ASP A 159 7.41 -10.62 -21.06
N GLU A 160 7.26 -11.59 -21.97
CA GLU A 160 8.27 -12.60 -22.33
C GLU A 160 9.56 -12.00 -22.86
N GLN A 161 9.53 -10.75 -23.36
CA GLN A 161 10.70 -10.00 -23.81
C GLN A 161 11.29 -9.13 -22.69
N HIS A 162 10.78 -9.24 -21.47
CA HIS A 162 11.16 -8.47 -20.28
C HIS A 162 10.90 -6.96 -20.42
N ARG A 163 9.85 -6.56 -21.12
CA ARG A 163 9.37 -5.18 -21.15
C ARG A 163 8.33 -4.99 -20.04
N VAL A 164 8.40 -3.89 -19.33
CA VAL A 164 7.41 -3.57 -18.29
C VAL A 164 6.09 -3.19 -18.97
N VAL A 165 5.04 -3.94 -18.73
CA VAL A 165 3.70 -3.76 -19.29
C VAL A 165 2.67 -3.31 -18.27
N ALA A 166 2.89 -3.63 -16.98
CA ALA A 166 2.03 -3.19 -15.89
C ALA A 166 2.84 -2.92 -14.62
N ARG A 167 2.24 -2.16 -13.71
CA ARG A 167 2.85 -1.76 -12.45
C ARG A 167 1.81 -1.59 -11.33
N ILE A 168 2.19 -1.99 -10.12
CA ILE A 168 1.52 -1.60 -8.88
C ILE A 168 2.52 -0.80 -8.05
N VAL A 169 2.12 0.38 -7.54
CA VAL A 169 2.93 1.20 -6.62
C VAL A 169 2.18 1.29 -5.30
N GLY A 170 2.78 0.76 -4.24
CA GLY A 170 2.13 0.51 -2.96
C GLY A 170 1.70 -0.95 -2.84
N GLU A 171 1.03 -1.26 -1.74
CA GLU A 171 0.56 -2.60 -1.40
C GLU A 171 -0.37 -3.19 -2.47
N GLY A 172 0.01 -4.34 -3.02
CA GLY A 172 -0.81 -5.14 -3.92
C GLY A 172 -1.61 -6.21 -3.17
N ASP A 173 -2.67 -6.70 -3.81
CA ASP A 173 -3.40 -7.88 -3.38
C ASP A 173 -3.36 -8.98 -4.45
N PHE A 174 -3.89 -10.15 -4.12
CA PHE A 174 -3.92 -11.29 -5.03
C PHE A 174 -4.56 -10.95 -6.38
N ALA A 175 -5.72 -10.26 -6.37
CA ALA A 175 -6.43 -9.89 -7.60
C ALA A 175 -5.67 -8.88 -8.45
N GLY A 176 -5.00 -7.90 -7.82
CA GLY A 176 -4.12 -6.97 -8.51
C GLY A 176 -2.93 -7.66 -9.16
N PHE A 177 -2.32 -8.65 -8.48
CA PHE A 177 -1.24 -9.45 -9.07
C PHE A 177 -1.70 -10.27 -10.27
N GLU A 178 -2.90 -10.89 -10.21
CA GLU A 178 -3.50 -11.60 -11.35
C GLU A 178 -3.72 -10.65 -12.54
N GLN A 179 -4.34 -9.49 -12.30
CA GLN A 179 -4.58 -8.50 -13.35
C GLN A 179 -3.27 -8.02 -14.01
N GLY A 180 -2.23 -7.84 -13.24
CA GLY A 180 -0.91 -7.47 -13.77
C GLY A 180 -0.30 -8.57 -14.62
N LEU A 181 -0.41 -9.84 -14.20
CA LEU A 181 0.08 -11.00 -14.96
C LEU A 181 -0.71 -11.20 -16.26
N GLU A 182 -2.03 -11.01 -16.26
CA GLU A 182 -2.83 -11.04 -17.49
C GLU A 182 -2.29 -10.06 -18.54
N GLN A 183 -1.94 -8.83 -18.14
CA GLN A 183 -1.32 -7.86 -19.05
C GLN A 183 0.06 -8.31 -19.55
N ALA A 184 0.85 -8.98 -18.72
CA ALA A 184 2.17 -9.48 -19.09
C ALA A 184 2.10 -10.69 -20.05
N SER A 185 1.03 -11.46 -19.98
CA SER A 185 0.80 -12.64 -20.81
C SER A 185 0.09 -12.32 -22.15
N ALA A 186 -0.47 -11.12 -22.30
CA ALA A 186 -1.19 -10.70 -23.50
C ALA A 186 -0.30 -10.07 -24.59
N GLY A 187 0.99 -9.85 -24.31
CA GLY A 187 1.99 -9.24 -25.21
C GLY A 187 2.89 -10.25 -25.82
#